data_7f7199c56a6917b601bf9caa40b62699
#
_entry.id   7f7199c56a6917b601bf9caa40b62699
#
_cell.length_a   1.000
_cell.length_b   1.000
_cell.length_c   1.000
_cell.angle_alpha   90.00
_cell.angle_beta   90.00
_cell.angle_gamma   90.00
#
_symmetry.space_group_name_H-M   'P 1'
#
loop_
_entity.id
_entity.type
_entity.pdbx_description
1 polymer ?
#
loop_
_entity_poly.entity_id
_entity_poly.type
_entity_poly.pdbx_seq_one_letter_code
_entity_poly.pdbx_strand_id
1 'polypeptide(L)'
;VHLPTFLATEWFETFERYLGTGWRERQTEAATWEGVARIPDPTFWSIRQQLKSQLLQLVRERVREQHQRNQGSPAHLDRLLKFVDPENPNVLTIGFARRFATYKRAALLFQDPKWLREIISQAGRPVLFLFAGKAHPADQPGQEIIRKIAQMSKLPEFEGRILLVEGYDLHLSRSLVAGVDVWLNNPIYPLEASGTSGMKAAMNGALNLSVLDGWWGEGYDDEGDVLNGWAIKPAPGHLDEAQRDAEEARTLYELLQDHVIPTYYRTGPMGYSPEWVAMSKQSITTIAPRFNV
;
A
#
# COMPACT_ATOMS: atom_id res chain seq x y z
N VAL A 1 -0.26 16.65 -6.84
CA VAL A 1 -0.15 16.46 -5.36
C VAL A 1 0.91 17.38 -4.80
N HIS A 2 0.63 18.07 -3.69
CA HIS A 2 1.63 18.91 -3.03
C HIS A 2 2.67 18.02 -2.31
N LEU A 3 3.82 17.83 -2.95
CA LEU A 3 4.90 16.95 -2.49
C LEU A 3 5.36 17.26 -1.05
N PRO A 4 5.67 18.52 -0.66
CA PRO A 4 6.15 18.81 0.69
C PRO A 4 5.17 18.44 1.82
N THR A 5 3.87 18.32 1.51
CA THR A 5 2.86 17.92 2.50
C THR A 5 2.86 16.42 2.77
N PHE A 6 3.15 15.60 1.76
CA PHE A 6 2.97 14.15 1.83
C PHE A 6 4.26 13.34 1.77
N LEU A 7 5.37 13.95 1.37
CA LEU A 7 6.69 13.34 1.47
C LEU A 7 7.12 13.30 2.94
N ALA A 8 7.54 12.14 3.40
CA ALA A 8 8.06 11.97 4.75
C ALA A 8 9.37 12.74 4.94
N THR A 9 9.55 13.34 6.11
CA THR A 9 10.72 14.19 6.42
C THR A 9 12.02 13.39 6.45
N GLU A 10 11.94 12.10 6.70
CA GLU A 10 13.06 11.15 6.69
C GLU A 10 13.82 11.10 5.36
N TRP A 11 13.13 11.46 4.26
CA TRP A 11 13.77 11.58 2.94
C TRP A 11 14.60 12.85 2.75
N PHE A 12 14.32 13.92 3.53
CA PHE A 12 14.80 15.26 3.21
C PHE A 12 16.32 15.37 3.15
N GLU A 13 17.04 14.86 4.16
CA GLU A 13 18.50 14.88 4.17
C GLU A 13 19.09 14.04 3.03
N THR A 14 18.51 12.88 2.76
CA THR A 14 18.96 12.01 1.69
C THR A 14 18.72 12.65 0.33
N PHE A 15 17.56 13.27 0.11
CA PHE A 15 17.30 13.97 -1.15
C PHE A 15 18.18 15.21 -1.31
N GLU A 16 18.45 15.96 -0.23
CA GLU A 16 19.42 17.07 -0.30
C GLU A 16 20.81 16.61 -0.76
N ARG A 17 21.25 15.46 -0.27
CA ARG A 17 22.57 14.87 -0.62
C ARG A 17 22.62 14.34 -2.05
N TYR A 18 21.61 13.68 -2.54
CA TYR A 18 21.65 12.95 -3.82
C TYR A 18 20.97 13.65 -4.98
N LEU A 19 19.97 14.50 -4.73
CA LEU A 19 19.30 15.33 -5.73
C LEU A 19 19.93 16.73 -5.81
N GLY A 20 20.71 17.10 -4.78
CA GLY A 20 21.40 18.39 -4.67
C GLY A 20 20.58 19.45 -3.95
N THR A 21 21.28 20.48 -3.44
CA THR A 21 20.67 21.65 -2.82
C THR A 21 19.68 22.31 -3.77
N GLY A 22 18.50 22.72 -3.24
CA GLY A 22 17.46 23.33 -4.05
C GLY A 22 16.64 22.32 -4.88
N TRP A 23 16.67 21.03 -4.53
CA TRP A 23 15.83 20.03 -5.21
C TRP A 23 14.32 20.33 -5.10
N ARG A 24 13.89 21.01 -4.03
CA ARG A 24 12.49 21.38 -3.82
C ARG A 24 11.98 22.39 -4.85
N GLU A 25 12.82 23.32 -5.26
CA GLU A 25 12.51 24.30 -6.29
C GLU A 25 12.45 23.68 -7.71
N ARG A 26 13.12 22.54 -7.87
CA ARG A 26 13.19 21.77 -9.12
C ARG A 26 12.40 20.46 -9.07
N GLN A 27 11.47 20.33 -8.15
CA GLN A 27 10.74 19.08 -7.91
C GLN A 27 9.89 18.60 -9.10
N THR A 28 9.60 19.46 -10.08
CA THR A 28 8.88 19.11 -11.32
C THR A 28 9.79 18.73 -12.46
N GLU A 29 11.13 18.86 -12.29
CA GLU A 29 12.11 18.53 -13.30
C GLU A 29 12.53 17.05 -13.18
N ALA A 30 12.28 16.24 -14.20
CA ALA A 30 12.62 14.82 -14.20
C ALA A 30 14.10 14.56 -13.90
N ALA A 31 15.01 15.36 -14.49
CA ALA A 31 16.44 15.26 -14.28
C ALA A 31 16.87 15.38 -12.81
N THR A 32 16.13 16.14 -11.99
CA THR A 32 16.39 16.24 -10.55
C THR A 32 16.25 14.86 -9.88
N TRP A 33 15.26 14.08 -10.27
CA TRP A 33 14.93 12.79 -9.64
C TRP A 33 15.81 11.63 -10.10
N GLU A 34 16.59 11.76 -11.17
CA GLU A 34 17.62 10.77 -11.56
C GLU A 34 18.62 10.50 -10.43
N GLY A 35 18.81 11.48 -9.55
CA GLY A 35 19.62 11.34 -8.34
C GLY A 35 19.18 10.24 -7.38
N VAL A 36 17.91 9.84 -7.40
CA VAL A 36 17.36 8.75 -6.55
C VAL A 36 18.08 7.42 -6.84
N ALA A 37 18.42 7.14 -8.10
CA ALA A 37 19.16 5.94 -8.47
C ALA A 37 20.53 5.83 -7.78
N ARG A 38 21.16 6.97 -7.44
CA ARG A 38 22.49 7.03 -6.78
C ARG A 38 22.42 6.82 -5.26
N ILE A 39 21.24 6.82 -4.65
CA ILE A 39 21.10 6.53 -3.22
C ILE A 39 21.54 5.08 -2.99
N PRO A 40 22.50 4.79 -2.09
CA PRO A 40 22.89 3.41 -1.78
C PRO A 40 21.68 2.60 -1.28
N ASP A 41 21.52 1.37 -1.76
CA ASP A 41 20.41 0.51 -1.41
C ASP A 41 20.21 0.32 0.11
N PRO A 42 21.29 0.13 0.92
CA PRO A 42 21.13 0.04 2.37
C PRO A 42 20.55 1.33 2.99
N THR A 43 20.96 2.50 2.50
CA THR A 43 20.45 3.80 2.96
C THR A 43 18.98 3.94 2.60
N PHE A 44 18.63 3.64 1.36
CA PHE A 44 17.26 3.69 0.88
C PHE A 44 16.35 2.75 1.68
N TRP A 45 16.78 1.50 1.84
CA TRP A 45 16.05 0.50 2.60
C TRP A 45 15.87 0.88 4.07
N SER A 46 16.92 1.43 4.71
CA SER A 46 16.85 1.89 6.10
C SER A 46 15.75 2.93 6.30
N ILE A 47 15.62 3.91 5.40
CA ILE A 47 14.56 4.91 5.48
C ILE A 47 13.18 4.25 5.32
N ARG A 48 13.02 3.32 4.37
CA ARG A 48 11.76 2.59 4.18
C ARG A 48 11.39 1.78 5.42
N GLN A 49 12.37 1.12 6.07
CA GLN A 49 12.14 0.39 7.32
C GLN A 49 11.77 1.31 8.48
N GLN A 50 12.41 2.48 8.59
CA GLN A 50 12.05 3.48 9.59
C GLN A 50 10.61 3.97 9.43
N LEU A 51 10.20 4.32 8.22
CA LEU A 51 8.83 4.76 7.91
C LEU A 51 7.81 3.67 8.22
N LYS A 52 8.13 2.42 7.89
CA LYS A 52 7.26 1.28 8.23
C LYS A 52 7.18 1.04 9.73
N SER A 53 8.30 1.11 10.45
CA SER A 53 8.33 1.00 11.92
C SER A 53 7.41 2.05 12.57
N GLN A 54 7.48 3.30 12.15
CA GLN A 54 6.61 4.39 12.62
C GLN A 54 5.13 4.11 12.32
N LEU A 55 4.81 3.62 11.11
CA LEU A 55 3.45 3.20 10.76
C LEU A 55 2.96 2.07 11.67
N LEU A 56 3.77 1.02 11.85
CA LEU A 56 3.40 -0.12 12.69
C LEU A 56 3.21 0.29 14.16
N GLN A 57 4.01 1.24 14.66
CA GLN A 57 3.82 1.81 16.00
C GLN A 57 2.45 2.49 16.12
N LEU A 58 2.08 3.34 15.16
CA LEU A 58 0.78 4.01 15.13
C LEU A 58 -0.38 3.00 15.02
N VAL A 59 -0.25 2.01 14.14
CA VAL A 59 -1.25 0.94 13.99
C VAL A 59 -1.42 0.16 15.29
N ARG A 60 -0.31 -0.18 15.96
CA ARG A 60 -0.32 -0.87 17.26
C ARG A 60 -1.08 -0.09 18.33
N GLU A 61 -0.88 1.21 18.40
CA GLU A 61 -1.60 2.09 19.31
C GLU A 61 -3.09 2.15 19.00
N ARG A 62 -3.46 2.36 17.73
CA ARG A 62 -4.87 2.39 17.30
C ARG A 62 -5.59 1.07 17.54
N VAL A 63 -4.95 -0.06 17.26
CA VAL A 63 -5.53 -1.40 17.52
C VAL A 63 -5.70 -1.65 18.99
N ARG A 64 -4.77 -1.23 19.86
CA ARG A 64 -4.91 -1.32 21.32
C ARG A 64 -6.09 -0.49 21.83
N GLU A 65 -6.23 0.75 21.41
CA GLU A 65 -7.34 1.63 21.77
C GLU A 65 -8.69 1.04 21.32
N GLN A 66 -8.76 0.55 20.08
CA GLN A 66 -9.94 -0.12 19.52
C GLN A 66 -10.30 -1.38 20.34
N HIS A 67 -9.29 -2.18 20.67
CA HIS A 67 -9.46 -3.40 21.45
C HIS A 67 -9.97 -3.11 22.88
N GLN A 68 -9.43 -2.08 23.54
CA GLN A 68 -9.89 -1.64 24.86
C GLN A 68 -11.35 -1.18 24.85
N ARG A 69 -11.75 -0.38 23.83
CA ARG A 69 -13.16 0.03 23.67
C ARG A 69 -14.09 -1.16 23.51
N ASN A 70 -13.65 -2.22 22.86
CA ASN A 70 -14.40 -3.44 22.59
C ASN A 70 -14.30 -4.48 23.73
N GLN A 71 -13.63 -4.16 24.85
CA GLN A 71 -13.45 -5.03 26.02
C GLN A 71 -12.90 -6.42 25.68
N GLY A 72 -11.98 -6.49 24.70
CA GLY A 72 -11.36 -7.73 24.26
C GLY A 72 -10.35 -8.30 25.27
N SER A 73 -10.08 -9.60 25.17
CA SER A 73 -9.10 -10.26 26.04
C SER A 73 -7.64 -9.95 25.62
N PRO A 74 -6.66 -9.99 26.56
CA PRO A 74 -5.23 -9.83 26.23
C PRO A 74 -4.75 -10.81 25.16
N ALA A 75 -5.13 -12.08 25.26
CA ALA A 75 -4.76 -13.10 24.29
C ALA A 75 -5.30 -12.83 22.87
N HIS A 76 -6.45 -12.19 22.77
CA HIS A 76 -6.96 -11.74 21.47
C HIS A 76 -6.13 -10.56 20.92
N LEU A 77 -5.75 -9.61 21.78
CA LEU A 77 -4.89 -8.50 21.38
C LEU A 77 -3.54 -9.00 20.85
N ASP A 78 -2.92 -9.97 21.51
CA ASP A 78 -1.65 -10.55 21.08
C ASP A 78 -1.77 -11.18 19.69
N ARG A 79 -2.88 -11.86 19.39
CA ARG A 79 -3.12 -12.41 18.05
C ARG A 79 -3.31 -11.32 16.99
N LEU A 80 -4.06 -10.26 17.32
CA LEU A 80 -4.25 -9.13 16.41
C LEU A 80 -2.92 -8.43 16.09
N LEU A 81 -2.03 -8.30 17.06
CA LEU A 81 -0.75 -7.60 16.92
C LEU A 81 0.40 -8.49 16.45
N LYS A 82 0.15 -9.76 16.15
CA LYS A 82 1.18 -10.74 15.80
C LYS A 82 2.17 -10.27 14.72
N PHE A 83 1.68 -9.53 13.72
CA PHE A 83 2.49 -9.01 12.61
C PHE A 83 2.68 -7.49 12.66
N VAL A 84 2.24 -6.84 13.76
CA VAL A 84 2.40 -5.41 13.99
C VAL A 84 3.54 -5.20 14.97
N ASP A 85 4.76 -5.39 14.48
CA ASP A 85 5.97 -5.27 15.28
C ASP A 85 6.87 -4.13 14.76
N PRO A 86 6.87 -2.96 15.44
CA PRO A 86 7.71 -1.82 15.03
C PRO A 86 9.21 -2.09 15.13
N GLU A 87 9.64 -3.00 16.01
CA GLU A 87 11.06 -3.33 16.21
C GLU A 87 11.58 -4.31 15.15
N ASN A 88 10.68 -5.09 14.54
CA ASN A 88 11.00 -6.00 13.45
C ASN A 88 10.02 -5.84 12.27
N PRO A 89 10.14 -4.75 11.48
CA PRO A 89 9.20 -4.41 10.42
C PRO A 89 9.37 -5.26 9.14
N ASN A 90 9.88 -6.51 9.25
CA ASN A 90 10.11 -7.43 8.12
C ASN A 90 8.84 -8.17 7.68
N VAL A 91 7.71 -7.49 7.66
CA VAL A 91 6.43 -7.98 7.15
C VAL A 91 6.03 -7.18 5.93
N LEU A 92 5.65 -7.87 4.85
CA LEU A 92 5.07 -7.19 3.68
C LEU A 92 3.75 -6.54 4.09
N THR A 93 3.72 -5.21 4.06
CA THR A 93 2.57 -4.42 4.51
C THR A 93 1.86 -3.78 3.32
N ILE A 94 0.61 -4.14 3.11
CA ILE A 94 -0.24 -3.66 2.01
C ILE A 94 -1.34 -2.78 2.58
N GLY A 95 -1.42 -1.53 2.11
CA GLY A 95 -2.40 -0.55 2.58
C GLY A 95 -3.52 -0.32 1.57
N PHE A 96 -4.74 -0.27 2.08
CA PHE A 96 -5.92 0.22 1.38
C PHE A 96 -6.61 1.26 2.27
N ALA A 97 -6.46 2.54 1.96
CA ALA A 97 -7.02 3.58 2.81
C ALA A 97 -7.67 4.71 1.99
N ARG A 98 -9.01 4.76 2.08
CA ARG A 98 -9.82 5.72 1.33
C ARG A 98 -11.27 5.72 1.80
N ARG A 99 -12.09 6.62 1.28
CA ARG A 99 -13.54 6.54 1.48
C ARG A 99 -14.06 5.20 0.97
N PHE A 100 -14.82 4.50 1.79
CA PHE A 100 -15.49 3.26 1.43
C PHE A 100 -16.72 3.57 0.57
N ALA A 101 -16.51 3.71 -0.73
CA ALA A 101 -17.56 3.81 -1.74
C ALA A 101 -17.55 2.53 -2.59
N THR A 102 -18.71 2.12 -3.09
CA THR A 102 -18.88 0.84 -3.81
C THR A 102 -17.91 0.66 -4.97
N TYR A 103 -17.75 1.69 -5.81
CA TYR A 103 -16.87 1.62 -6.97
C TYR A 103 -15.39 1.47 -6.64
N LYS A 104 -14.98 1.75 -5.39
CA LYS A 104 -13.60 1.56 -4.93
C LYS A 104 -13.28 0.12 -4.56
N ARG A 105 -14.29 -0.72 -4.46
CA ARG A 105 -14.25 -2.17 -4.28
C ARG A 105 -13.26 -2.65 -3.20
N ALA A 106 -13.30 -2.01 -2.02
CA ALA A 106 -12.44 -2.43 -0.91
C ALA A 106 -12.57 -3.91 -0.53
N ALA A 107 -13.72 -4.52 -0.84
CA ALA A 107 -14.00 -5.94 -0.60
C ALA A 107 -13.58 -6.87 -1.73
N LEU A 108 -12.99 -6.37 -2.84
CA LEU A 108 -12.54 -7.22 -3.95
C LEU A 108 -11.51 -8.27 -3.51
N LEU A 109 -10.65 -7.92 -2.55
CA LEU A 109 -9.69 -8.83 -1.94
C LEU A 109 -10.33 -10.09 -1.33
N PHE A 110 -11.61 -10.07 -1.02
CA PHE A 110 -12.36 -11.17 -0.40
C PHE A 110 -13.29 -11.91 -1.38
N GLN A 111 -13.04 -11.80 -2.67
CA GLN A 111 -13.85 -12.49 -3.69
C GLN A 111 -13.67 -14.01 -3.62
N ASP A 112 -12.44 -14.48 -3.39
CA ASP A 112 -12.11 -15.86 -3.05
C ASP A 112 -11.30 -15.94 -1.74
N PRO A 113 -11.97 -16.10 -0.59
CA PRO A 113 -11.30 -16.18 0.71
C PRO A 113 -10.38 -17.40 0.86
N LYS A 114 -10.65 -18.50 0.14
CA LYS A 114 -9.81 -19.71 0.20
C LYS A 114 -8.48 -19.46 -0.47
N TRP A 115 -8.49 -18.91 -1.68
CA TRP A 115 -7.25 -18.56 -2.39
C TRP A 115 -6.47 -17.47 -1.65
N LEU A 116 -7.15 -16.43 -1.17
CA LEU A 116 -6.51 -15.41 -0.34
C LEU A 116 -5.79 -16.02 0.87
N ARG A 117 -6.45 -16.93 1.60
CA ARG A 117 -5.83 -17.64 2.74
C ARG A 117 -4.56 -18.38 2.30
N GLU A 118 -4.60 -19.12 1.20
CA GLU A 118 -3.43 -19.84 0.68
C GLU A 118 -2.26 -18.89 0.38
N ILE A 119 -2.54 -17.76 -0.26
CA ILE A 119 -1.54 -16.74 -0.60
C ILE A 119 -0.86 -16.19 0.67
N ILE A 120 -1.64 -15.79 1.69
CA ILE A 120 -1.11 -15.07 2.85
C ILE A 120 -0.63 -15.97 3.98
N SER A 121 -0.91 -17.29 3.91
CA SER A 121 -0.52 -18.24 4.95
C SER A 121 0.83 -18.91 4.71
N GLN A 122 1.57 -18.50 3.69
CA GLN A 122 2.88 -19.08 3.36
C GLN A 122 3.86 -18.89 4.51
N ALA A 123 4.50 -19.99 4.91
CA ALA A 123 5.49 -19.97 5.97
C ALA A 123 6.70 -19.09 5.59
N GLY A 124 7.17 -18.27 6.53
CA GLY A 124 8.31 -17.39 6.33
C GLY A 124 8.04 -16.16 5.43
N ARG A 125 6.81 -15.98 4.95
CA ARG A 125 6.41 -14.83 4.10
C ARG A 125 5.15 -14.13 4.63
N PRO A 126 5.19 -13.54 5.84
CA PRO A 126 4.02 -12.92 6.43
C PRO A 126 3.55 -11.70 5.63
N VAL A 127 2.25 -11.60 5.42
CA VAL A 127 1.60 -10.46 4.76
C VAL A 127 0.62 -9.82 5.74
N LEU A 128 0.66 -8.50 5.82
CA LEU A 128 -0.23 -7.68 6.64
C LEU A 128 -1.01 -6.72 5.73
N PHE A 129 -2.33 -6.84 5.74
CA PHE A 129 -3.22 -5.89 5.09
C PHE A 129 -3.78 -4.88 6.09
N LEU A 130 -3.62 -3.61 5.80
CA LEU A 130 -4.15 -2.50 6.58
C LEU A 130 -5.26 -1.80 5.81
N PHE A 131 -6.50 -1.95 6.27
CA PHE A 131 -7.64 -1.21 5.78
C PHE A 131 -7.94 -0.04 6.70
N ALA A 132 -8.13 1.15 6.14
CA ALA A 132 -8.56 2.32 6.88
C ALA A 132 -9.46 3.20 6.01
N GLY A 133 -10.36 3.95 6.62
CA GLY A 133 -11.23 4.85 5.87
C GLY A 133 -12.53 5.15 6.61
N LYS A 134 -13.40 5.85 5.90
CA LYS A 134 -14.71 6.26 6.40
C LYS A 134 -15.78 6.07 5.32
N ALA A 135 -17.01 5.82 5.73
CA ALA A 135 -18.21 5.96 4.92
C ALA A 135 -19.04 7.13 5.45
N HIS A 136 -19.72 7.84 4.56
CA HIS A 136 -20.65 8.87 5.01
C HIS A 136 -21.79 8.24 5.82
N PRO A 137 -22.31 8.88 6.87
CA PRO A 137 -23.42 8.33 7.68
C PRO A 137 -24.66 7.95 6.87
N ALA A 138 -24.93 8.61 5.75
CA ALA A 138 -26.03 8.28 4.83
C ALA A 138 -25.65 7.24 3.76
N ASP A 139 -24.39 6.81 3.66
CA ASP A 139 -23.90 5.84 2.65
C ASP A 139 -24.00 4.42 3.23
N GLN A 140 -25.19 3.83 3.16
CA GLN A 140 -25.44 2.47 3.64
C GLN A 140 -24.56 1.43 2.91
N PRO A 141 -24.42 1.45 1.57
CA PRO A 141 -23.53 0.51 0.88
C PRO A 141 -22.07 0.62 1.34
N GLY A 142 -21.56 1.83 1.56
CA GLY A 142 -20.20 2.03 2.08
C GLY A 142 -20.03 1.48 3.51
N GLN A 143 -21.06 1.60 4.35
CA GLN A 143 -21.07 1.00 5.70
C GLN A 143 -21.09 -0.54 5.64
N GLU A 144 -21.83 -1.14 4.69
CA GLU A 144 -21.83 -2.59 4.48
C GLU A 144 -20.44 -3.11 4.09
N ILE A 145 -19.70 -2.38 3.26
CA ILE A 145 -18.31 -2.72 2.92
C ILE A 145 -17.43 -2.75 4.17
N ILE A 146 -17.56 -1.75 5.05
CA ILE A 146 -16.84 -1.72 6.34
C ILE A 146 -17.17 -2.93 7.20
N ARG A 147 -18.48 -3.26 7.33
CA ARG A 147 -18.94 -4.44 8.09
C ARG A 147 -18.36 -5.73 7.51
N LYS A 148 -18.37 -5.89 6.18
CA LYS A 148 -17.79 -7.06 5.50
C LYS A 148 -16.31 -7.20 5.82
N ILE A 149 -15.51 -6.13 5.71
CA ILE A 149 -14.08 -6.16 6.03
C ILE A 149 -13.87 -6.52 7.52
N ALA A 150 -14.66 -5.91 8.43
CA ALA A 150 -14.58 -6.19 9.85
C ALA A 150 -14.97 -7.64 10.19
N GLN A 151 -15.90 -8.25 9.47
CA GLN A 151 -16.25 -9.67 9.61
C GLN A 151 -15.13 -10.58 9.12
N MET A 152 -14.59 -10.29 7.93
CA MET A 152 -13.48 -11.06 7.36
C MET A 152 -12.23 -11.02 8.24
N SER A 153 -11.89 -9.85 8.80
CA SER A 153 -10.70 -9.70 9.65
C SER A 153 -10.76 -10.51 10.96
N LYS A 154 -11.97 -10.93 11.38
CA LYS A 154 -12.18 -11.76 12.59
C LYS A 154 -12.14 -13.26 12.33
N LEU A 155 -12.09 -13.69 11.07
CA LEU A 155 -11.97 -15.11 10.77
C LEU A 155 -10.60 -15.63 11.22
N PRO A 156 -10.52 -16.83 11.80
CA PRO A 156 -9.25 -17.36 12.34
C PRO A 156 -8.09 -17.36 11.35
N GLU A 157 -8.37 -17.58 10.07
CA GLU A 157 -7.39 -17.56 8.99
C GLU A 157 -6.84 -16.18 8.65
N PHE A 158 -7.58 -15.12 8.98
CA PHE A 158 -7.23 -13.72 8.69
C PHE A 158 -6.88 -12.89 9.93
N GLU A 159 -7.14 -13.43 11.12
CA GLU A 159 -6.87 -12.74 12.38
C GLU A 159 -5.38 -12.35 12.48
N GLY A 160 -5.11 -11.07 12.74
CA GLY A 160 -3.77 -10.49 12.81
C GLY A 160 -3.08 -10.30 11.45
N ARG A 161 -3.68 -10.75 10.33
CA ARG A 161 -3.15 -10.55 8.97
C ARG A 161 -3.92 -9.49 8.20
N ILE A 162 -5.18 -9.28 8.53
CA ILE A 162 -6.06 -8.27 7.95
C ILE A 162 -6.60 -7.42 9.09
N LEU A 163 -6.25 -6.15 9.12
CA LEU A 163 -6.67 -5.22 10.15
C LEU A 163 -7.51 -4.09 9.55
N LEU A 164 -8.65 -3.82 10.15
CA LEU A 164 -9.40 -2.60 9.92
C LEU A 164 -9.03 -1.59 11.02
N VAL A 165 -8.21 -0.61 10.65
CA VAL A 165 -7.69 0.40 11.58
C VAL A 165 -8.69 1.55 11.68
N GLU A 166 -9.24 1.76 12.86
CA GLU A 166 -10.20 2.84 13.14
C GLU A 166 -9.52 4.21 13.29
N GLY A 167 -10.33 5.27 13.30
CA GLY A 167 -9.85 6.62 13.52
C GLY A 167 -9.09 7.20 12.32
N TYR A 168 -9.52 6.88 11.08
CA TYR A 168 -8.91 7.43 9.88
C TYR A 168 -8.93 8.96 9.87
N ASP A 169 -7.78 9.56 9.99
CA ASP A 169 -7.50 10.99 10.01
C ASP A 169 -6.30 11.34 9.11
N LEU A 170 -5.90 12.61 9.07
CA LEU A 170 -4.78 13.05 8.26
C LEU A 170 -3.44 12.45 8.74
N HIS A 171 -3.27 12.24 10.06
CA HIS A 171 -2.07 11.65 10.63
C HIS A 171 -1.92 10.19 10.17
N LEU A 172 -2.97 9.36 10.36
CA LEU A 172 -2.96 7.97 9.90
C LEU A 172 -2.82 7.89 8.37
N SER A 173 -3.47 8.80 7.62
CA SER A 173 -3.34 8.85 6.16
C SER A 173 -1.91 9.09 5.69
N ARG A 174 -1.21 10.06 6.31
CA ARG A 174 0.20 10.35 5.99
C ARG A 174 1.11 9.18 6.35
N SER A 175 0.91 8.59 7.53
CA SER A 175 1.70 7.43 7.98
C SER A 175 1.50 6.22 7.06
N LEU A 176 0.28 5.96 6.60
CA LEU A 176 -0.02 4.87 5.66
C LEU A 176 0.68 5.06 4.32
N VAL A 177 0.54 6.23 3.66
CA VAL A 177 1.18 6.45 2.34
C VAL A 177 2.70 6.48 2.43
N ALA A 178 3.28 6.80 3.59
CA ALA A 178 4.72 6.78 3.81
C ALA A 178 5.25 5.39 4.18
N GLY A 179 4.51 4.64 5.00
CA GLY A 179 5.04 3.44 5.68
C GLY A 179 4.67 2.10 5.06
N VAL A 180 3.61 1.98 4.24
CA VAL A 180 3.28 0.70 3.60
C VAL A 180 4.28 0.36 2.49
N ASP A 181 4.44 -0.93 2.21
CA ASP A 181 5.25 -1.40 1.08
C ASP A 181 4.48 -1.32 -0.23
N VAL A 182 3.19 -1.66 -0.19
CA VAL A 182 2.29 -1.65 -1.34
C VAL A 182 1.05 -0.82 -1.05
N TRP A 183 0.67 0.00 -2.01
CA TRP A 183 -0.59 0.73 -2.02
C TRP A 183 -1.58 0.05 -2.96
N LEU A 184 -2.62 -0.56 -2.40
CA LEU A 184 -3.65 -1.27 -3.14
C LEU A 184 -4.78 -0.32 -3.57
N ASN A 185 -5.18 -0.39 -4.84
CA ASN A 185 -6.25 0.42 -5.39
C ASN A 185 -7.01 -0.32 -6.49
N ASN A 186 -8.26 -0.69 -6.25
CA ASN A 186 -9.06 -1.54 -7.17
C ASN A 186 -10.38 -0.89 -7.57
N PRO A 187 -10.38 0.33 -8.14
CA PRO A 187 -11.63 0.96 -8.57
C PRO A 187 -12.26 0.19 -9.73
N ILE A 188 -13.56 0.37 -9.92
CA ILE A 188 -14.23 -0.03 -11.16
C ILE A 188 -13.82 0.94 -12.26
N TYR A 189 -13.20 0.43 -13.32
CA TYR A 189 -12.89 1.23 -14.50
C TYR A 189 -14.19 1.60 -15.26
N PRO A 190 -14.36 2.85 -15.74
CA PRO A 190 -13.47 4.02 -15.63
C PRO A 190 -13.94 5.05 -14.57
N LEU A 191 -14.31 4.60 -13.37
CA LEU A 191 -14.96 5.47 -12.36
C LEU A 191 -13.97 6.22 -11.45
N GLU A 192 -12.69 5.91 -11.48
CA GLU A 192 -11.66 6.64 -10.73
C GLU A 192 -11.12 7.80 -11.56
N ALA A 193 -11.59 9.02 -11.26
CA ALA A 193 -11.20 10.20 -12.03
C ALA A 193 -9.70 10.54 -11.91
N SER A 194 -9.08 10.28 -10.77
CA SER A 194 -7.65 10.52 -10.53
C SER A 194 -7.06 9.55 -9.51
N GLY A 195 -7.37 9.67 -8.21
CA GLY A 195 -6.87 8.77 -7.16
C GLY A 195 -5.51 9.19 -6.59
N THR A 196 -5.40 10.41 -6.05
CA THR A 196 -4.13 11.02 -5.58
C THR A 196 -3.40 10.28 -4.47
N SER A 197 -4.02 9.32 -3.77
CA SER A 197 -3.39 8.57 -2.68
C SER A 197 -2.23 7.70 -3.16
N GLY A 198 -2.36 7.07 -4.33
CA GLY A 198 -1.29 6.28 -4.94
C GLY A 198 -0.09 7.14 -5.34
N MET A 199 -0.29 8.37 -5.82
CA MET A 199 0.80 9.32 -6.08
C MET A 199 1.59 9.62 -4.80
N LYS A 200 0.88 9.88 -3.68
CA LYS A 200 1.49 10.15 -2.37
C LYS A 200 2.29 8.96 -1.85
N ALA A 201 1.80 7.75 -2.06
CA ALA A 201 2.49 6.52 -1.69
C ALA A 201 3.76 6.33 -2.54
N ALA A 202 3.67 6.50 -3.86
CA ALA A 202 4.80 6.38 -4.78
C ALA A 202 5.93 7.37 -4.45
N MET A 203 5.61 8.62 -4.13
CA MET A 203 6.60 9.65 -3.73
C MET A 203 7.39 9.27 -2.46
N ASN A 204 6.85 8.39 -1.63
CA ASN A 204 7.52 7.85 -0.44
C ASN A 204 8.20 6.49 -0.70
N GLY A 205 8.17 5.98 -1.92
CA GLY A 205 8.76 4.70 -2.29
C GLY A 205 7.90 3.48 -2.03
N ALA A 206 6.60 3.64 -1.73
CA ALA A 206 5.66 2.53 -1.76
C ALA A 206 5.30 2.18 -3.21
N LEU A 207 5.11 0.89 -3.49
CA LEU A 207 4.76 0.42 -4.82
C LEU A 207 3.24 0.37 -5.00
N ASN A 208 2.73 0.85 -6.12
CA ASN A 208 1.31 0.75 -6.42
C ASN A 208 0.98 -0.63 -7.00
N LEU A 209 -0.10 -1.23 -6.49
CA LEU A 209 -0.80 -2.36 -7.08
C LEU A 209 -2.23 -1.88 -7.35
N SER A 210 -2.52 -1.56 -8.59
CA SER A 210 -3.75 -0.83 -8.92
C SER A 210 -4.34 -1.23 -10.27
N VAL A 211 -5.66 -1.15 -10.35
CA VAL A 211 -6.34 -1.14 -11.65
C VAL A 211 -5.83 0.04 -12.47
N LEU A 212 -5.64 -0.16 -13.78
CA LEU A 212 -5.24 0.89 -14.74
C LEU A 212 -6.41 1.85 -14.98
N ASP A 213 -6.64 2.70 -13.99
CA ASP A 213 -7.67 3.73 -14.00
C ASP A 213 -7.15 5.01 -13.33
N GLY A 214 -7.75 6.13 -13.67
CA GLY A 214 -7.32 7.44 -13.20
C GLY A 214 -5.82 7.68 -13.47
N TRP A 215 -5.11 8.18 -12.48
CA TRP A 215 -3.70 8.53 -12.62
C TRP A 215 -2.79 7.33 -12.94
N TRP A 216 -3.16 6.10 -12.51
CA TRP A 216 -2.32 4.92 -12.73
C TRP A 216 -2.30 4.48 -14.18
N GLY A 217 -3.37 4.78 -14.94
CA GLY A 217 -3.36 4.63 -16.39
C GLY A 217 -2.32 5.51 -17.11
N GLU A 218 -1.90 6.61 -16.46
CA GLU A 218 -0.86 7.49 -16.99
C GLU A 218 0.51 7.25 -16.33
N GLY A 219 0.52 6.85 -15.05
CA GLY A 219 1.72 6.74 -14.22
C GLY A 219 2.40 5.39 -14.23
N TYR A 220 1.69 4.32 -14.62
CA TYR A 220 2.28 2.99 -14.74
C TYR A 220 3.27 2.94 -15.89
N ASP A 221 4.44 2.38 -15.62
CA ASP A 221 5.52 2.23 -16.60
C ASP A 221 5.97 0.76 -16.64
N ASP A 222 5.68 0.09 -17.75
CA ASP A 222 6.08 -1.28 -18.06
C ASP A 222 7.03 -1.37 -19.29
N GLU A 223 7.45 -0.22 -19.83
CA GLU A 223 8.37 -0.16 -20.97
C GLU A 223 9.84 -0.14 -20.55
N GLY A 224 10.12 0.22 -19.28
CA GLY A 224 11.46 0.27 -18.72
C GLY A 224 11.99 -1.10 -18.26
N ASP A 225 13.31 -1.15 -18.02
CA ASP A 225 13.98 -2.36 -17.48
C ASP A 225 13.52 -2.68 -16.04
N VAL A 226 12.98 -1.70 -15.33
CA VAL A 226 12.53 -1.81 -13.94
C VAL A 226 11.11 -1.26 -13.83
N LEU A 227 10.18 -2.08 -13.36
CA LEU A 227 8.80 -1.66 -13.13
C LEU A 227 8.71 -0.65 -11.96
N ASN A 228 7.72 0.26 -12.04
CA ASN A 228 7.42 1.20 -10.96
C ASN A 228 6.22 0.77 -10.08
N GLY A 229 5.69 -0.43 -10.29
CA GLY A 229 4.57 -1.03 -9.59
C GLY A 229 3.92 -2.15 -10.38
N TRP A 230 2.67 -2.48 -10.08
CA TRP A 230 1.91 -3.52 -10.77
C TRP A 230 0.55 -3.01 -11.23
N ALA A 231 0.10 -3.51 -12.37
CA ALA A 231 -1.15 -3.11 -13.00
C ALA A 231 -2.15 -4.27 -13.06
N ILE A 232 -3.37 -4.02 -12.61
CA ILE A 232 -4.53 -4.85 -12.88
C ILE A 232 -5.21 -4.27 -14.12
N LYS A 233 -5.17 -4.98 -15.24
CA LYS A 233 -5.86 -4.56 -16.46
C LYS A 233 -7.37 -4.65 -16.23
N PRO A 234 -8.13 -3.59 -16.59
CA PRO A 234 -9.58 -3.65 -16.54
C PRO A 234 -10.12 -4.84 -17.31
N ALA A 235 -11.08 -5.54 -16.73
CA ALA A 235 -11.75 -6.65 -17.40
C ALA A 235 -12.52 -6.17 -18.65
N PRO A 236 -12.73 -7.04 -19.66
CA PRO A 236 -13.44 -6.69 -20.87
C PRO A 236 -14.83 -6.11 -20.61
N GLY A 237 -15.20 -5.04 -21.33
CA GLY A 237 -16.43 -4.27 -21.10
C GLY A 237 -17.74 -5.01 -21.40
N HIS A 238 -17.69 -6.23 -21.98
CA HIS A 238 -18.87 -7.06 -22.21
C HIS A 238 -19.24 -7.95 -21.01
N LEU A 239 -18.39 -8.02 -19.98
CA LEU A 239 -18.63 -8.79 -18.76
C LEU A 239 -19.62 -8.07 -17.84
N ASP A 240 -20.49 -8.84 -17.19
CA ASP A 240 -21.31 -8.31 -16.11
C ASP A 240 -20.46 -7.98 -14.86
N GLU A 241 -21.09 -7.38 -13.86
CA GLU A 241 -20.39 -6.94 -12.63
C GLU A 241 -19.72 -8.11 -11.90
N ALA A 242 -20.38 -9.22 -11.75
CA ALA A 242 -19.85 -10.37 -11.02
C ALA A 242 -18.68 -11.03 -11.76
N GLN A 243 -18.79 -11.15 -13.08
CA GLN A 243 -17.73 -11.68 -13.95
C GLN A 243 -16.51 -10.75 -13.97
N ARG A 244 -16.73 -9.44 -14.08
CA ARG A 244 -15.66 -8.42 -14.00
C ARG A 244 -14.92 -8.51 -12.68
N ASP A 245 -15.66 -8.54 -11.58
CA ASP A 245 -15.06 -8.59 -10.23
C ASP A 245 -14.29 -9.90 -9.99
N ALA A 246 -14.79 -11.02 -10.50
CA ALA A 246 -14.10 -12.31 -10.44
C ALA A 246 -12.78 -12.28 -11.25
N GLU A 247 -12.79 -11.73 -12.46
CA GLU A 247 -11.62 -11.65 -13.35
C GLU A 247 -10.54 -10.74 -12.77
N GLU A 248 -10.91 -9.55 -12.28
CA GLU A 248 -9.94 -8.61 -11.70
C GLU A 248 -9.44 -9.07 -10.32
N ALA A 249 -10.27 -9.77 -9.53
CA ALA A 249 -9.82 -10.41 -8.31
C ALA A 249 -8.82 -11.54 -8.57
N ARG A 250 -9.07 -12.34 -9.61
CA ARG A 250 -8.13 -13.39 -10.06
C ARG A 250 -6.77 -12.78 -10.42
N THR A 251 -6.76 -11.73 -11.22
CA THR A 251 -5.52 -11.00 -11.57
C THR A 251 -4.82 -10.44 -10.33
N LEU A 252 -5.57 -9.89 -9.37
CA LEU A 252 -5.02 -9.42 -8.10
C LEU A 252 -4.32 -10.54 -7.32
N TYR A 253 -4.95 -11.72 -7.23
CA TYR A 253 -4.36 -12.87 -6.53
C TYR A 253 -3.12 -13.42 -7.23
N GLU A 254 -3.15 -13.55 -8.55
CA GLU A 254 -2.00 -13.95 -9.36
C GLU A 254 -0.83 -12.98 -9.16
N LEU A 255 -1.06 -11.67 -9.21
CA LEU A 255 -0.03 -10.66 -8.95
C LEU A 255 0.54 -10.77 -7.52
N LEU A 256 -0.31 -10.95 -6.52
CA LEU A 256 0.15 -11.13 -5.13
C LEU A 256 1.00 -12.39 -4.98
N GLN A 257 0.53 -13.52 -5.51
CA GLN A 257 1.14 -14.84 -5.36
C GLN A 257 2.45 -14.98 -6.12
N ASP A 258 2.48 -14.53 -7.38
CA ASP A 258 3.55 -14.85 -8.32
C ASP A 258 4.57 -13.71 -8.47
N HIS A 259 4.21 -12.48 -8.10
CA HIS A 259 5.07 -11.31 -8.25
C HIS A 259 5.32 -10.57 -6.93
N VAL A 260 4.29 -9.99 -6.30
CA VAL A 260 4.46 -9.06 -5.17
C VAL A 260 5.16 -9.73 -3.98
N ILE A 261 4.60 -10.84 -3.48
CA ILE A 261 5.14 -11.55 -2.32
C ILE A 261 6.52 -12.15 -2.63
N PRO A 262 6.72 -12.88 -3.75
CA PRO A 262 8.03 -13.41 -4.08
C PRO A 262 9.10 -12.33 -4.24
N THR A 263 8.81 -11.21 -4.91
CA THR A 263 9.77 -10.13 -5.10
C THR A 263 10.18 -9.49 -3.77
N TYR A 264 9.24 -9.26 -2.85
CA TYR A 264 9.56 -8.72 -1.52
C TYR A 264 10.45 -9.67 -0.71
N TYR A 265 10.16 -10.97 -0.72
CA TYR A 265 10.87 -11.97 0.10
C TYR A 265 12.08 -12.62 -0.57
N ARG A 266 12.41 -12.27 -1.80
CA ARG A 266 13.66 -12.68 -2.47
C ARG A 266 14.82 -11.85 -1.95
N THR A 267 15.18 -12.07 -0.67
CA THR A 267 16.21 -11.28 0.00
C THR A 267 17.60 -11.62 -0.50
N GLY A 268 18.41 -10.60 -0.73
CA GLY A 268 19.84 -10.71 -0.97
C GLY A 268 20.65 -10.85 0.33
N PRO A 269 21.99 -10.84 0.25
CA PRO A 269 22.88 -10.95 1.40
C PRO A 269 22.69 -9.87 2.48
N MET A 270 22.13 -8.73 2.11
CA MET A 270 21.89 -7.61 3.02
C MET A 270 20.53 -7.68 3.74
N GLY A 271 19.77 -8.77 3.58
CA GLY A 271 18.51 -8.99 4.28
C GLY A 271 17.28 -8.30 3.68
N TYR A 272 17.39 -7.71 2.51
CA TYR A 272 16.29 -7.13 1.72
C TYR A 272 16.37 -7.56 0.26
N SER A 273 15.29 -7.34 -0.51
CA SER A 273 15.24 -7.61 -1.94
C SER A 273 15.83 -6.45 -2.73
N PRO A 274 16.95 -6.67 -3.48
CA PRO A 274 17.49 -5.62 -4.36
C PRO A 274 16.51 -5.21 -5.47
N GLU A 275 15.74 -6.16 -6.00
CA GLU A 275 14.70 -5.91 -6.99
C GLU A 275 13.61 -4.99 -6.44
N TRP A 276 13.17 -5.22 -5.20
CA TRP A 276 12.19 -4.36 -4.53
C TRP A 276 12.71 -2.93 -4.35
N VAL A 277 13.97 -2.79 -3.93
CA VAL A 277 14.60 -1.47 -3.78
C VAL A 277 14.70 -0.75 -5.13
N ALA A 278 15.09 -1.46 -6.20
CA ALA A 278 15.13 -0.89 -7.54
C ALA A 278 13.76 -0.39 -8.00
N MET A 279 12.71 -1.20 -7.84
CA MET A 279 11.33 -0.81 -8.14
C MET A 279 10.87 0.41 -7.32
N SER A 280 11.18 0.43 -6.02
CA SER A 280 10.83 1.57 -5.14
C SER A 280 11.52 2.87 -5.57
N LYS A 281 12.77 2.81 -5.97
CA LYS A 281 13.50 3.96 -6.55
C LYS A 281 12.88 4.40 -7.86
N GLN A 282 12.55 3.45 -8.74
CA GLN A 282 11.88 3.72 -10.02
C GLN A 282 10.51 4.37 -9.80
N SER A 283 9.75 3.90 -8.81
CA SER A 283 8.48 4.52 -8.44
C SER A 283 8.63 6.00 -8.07
N ILE A 284 9.62 6.35 -7.23
CA ILE A 284 9.90 7.76 -6.88
C ILE A 284 10.32 8.53 -8.13
N THR A 285 11.29 8.01 -8.90
CA THR A 285 11.90 8.71 -10.03
C THR A 285 10.90 9.05 -11.14
N THR A 286 9.97 8.14 -11.42
CA THR A 286 9.00 8.32 -12.50
C THR A 286 7.74 9.10 -12.07
N ILE A 287 7.35 8.98 -10.81
CA ILE A 287 6.08 9.54 -10.34
C ILE A 287 6.25 10.93 -9.72
N ALA A 288 7.31 11.14 -8.91
CA ALA A 288 7.47 12.41 -8.22
C ALA A 288 7.48 13.63 -9.16
N PRO A 289 8.26 13.68 -10.25
CA PRO A 289 8.29 14.87 -11.12
C PRO A 289 6.97 15.10 -11.89
N ARG A 290 6.23 14.04 -12.20
CA ARG A 290 5.05 14.12 -13.09
C ARG A 290 3.75 14.49 -12.34
N PHE A 291 3.63 14.09 -11.09
CA PHE A 291 2.36 14.16 -10.34
C PHE A 291 2.43 15.06 -9.11
N ASN A 292 3.43 15.94 -9.01
CA ASN A 292 3.53 16.95 -7.95
C ASN A 292 3.23 18.38 -8.45
N VAL A 293 3.00 19.27 -7.50
CA VAL A 293 2.86 20.73 -7.68
C VAL A 293 3.54 21.43 -6.52
#